data_8f24b7c30487ad8fb030999bfb84aa3b
#
_entry.id   8f24b7c30487ad8fb030999bfb84aa3b
#
_cell.length_a   1.000
_cell.length_b   1.000
_cell.length_c   1.000
_cell.angle_alpha   90.00
_cell.angle_beta   90.00
_cell.angle_gamma   90.00
#
_symmetry.space_group_name_H-M   'P 1'
#
loop_
_entity.id
_entity.type
_entity.pdbx_description
1 polymer ?
#
loop_
_entity_poly.entity_id
_entity_poly.type
_entity_poly.pdbx_seq_one_letter_code
_entity_poly.pdbx_strand_id
1 'polypeptide(L)'
;MRKLDQRGVGAMEFCLVAVPLFILMFAIFDLGRYAITMQSLRTLANAGARAIMINCYTNAAIQKTTPACSGDPLPSDAAKQAVAPFLYNGGLTPTLNVPATVTSPLTVTASQPNFTMLMPIWGTALNAPSASTSIPF
;
A
#
# COMPACT_ATOMS: atom_id res chain seq x y z
N MET A 1 32.84 -32.06 -43.47
CA MET A 1 32.83 -31.18 -42.30
C MET A 1 31.53 -30.34 -42.29
N ARG A 2 30.61 -30.64 -41.39
CA ARG A 2 29.41 -29.82 -41.23
C ARG A 2 29.81 -28.46 -40.69
N LYS A 3 29.58 -27.39 -41.45
CA LYS A 3 29.72 -26.04 -40.96
C LYS A 3 28.60 -25.87 -39.89
N LEU A 4 29.02 -25.77 -38.64
CA LEU A 4 28.11 -25.41 -37.53
C LEU A 4 27.52 -24.02 -37.87
N ASP A 5 26.18 -23.98 -37.96
CA ASP A 5 25.46 -22.75 -38.29
C ASP A 5 25.61 -21.77 -37.13
N GLN A 6 26.45 -20.75 -37.30
CA GLN A 6 26.75 -19.72 -36.29
C GLN A 6 25.57 -18.80 -36.00
N ARG A 7 24.45 -18.91 -36.75
CA ARG A 7 23.25 -18.11 -36.58
C ARG A 7 22.52 -18.43 -35.25
N GLY A 8 22.67 -19.65 -34.71
CA GLY A 8 22.08 -20.01 -33.41
C GLY A 8 22.84 -19.50 -32.20
N VAL A 9 24.14 -19.24 -32.31
CA VAL A 9 25.00 -18.81 -31.20
C VAL A 9 24.62 -17.42 -30.74
N GLY A 10 24.43 -16.46 -31.66
CA GLY A 10 24.04 -15.08 -31.31
C GLY A 10 22.66 -14.97 -30.65
N ALA A 11 21.70 -15.84 -31.06
CA ALA A 11 20.39 -15.89 -30.42
C ALA A 11 20.50 -16.41 -28.98
N MET A 12 21.36 -17.40 -28.74
CA MET A 12 21.57 -17.96 -27.42
C MET A 12 22.28 -16.99 -26.48
N GLU A 13 23.29 -16.26 -26.98
CA GLU A 13 23.98 -15.19 -26.24
C GLU A 13 23.02 -14.06 -25.87
N PHE A 14 22.17 -13.63 -26.81
CA PHE A 14 21.15 -12.62 -26.55
C PHE A 14 20.19 -13.07 -25.46
N CYS A 15 19.66 -14.29 -25.52
CA CYS A 15 18.74 -14.81 -24.50
C CYS A 15 19.39 -14.87 -23.12
N LEU A 16 20.67 -15.25 -23.04
CA LEU A 16 21.38 -15.37 -21.78
C LEU A 16 21.56 -14.01 -21.07
N VAL A 17 21.64 -12.92 -21.83
CA VAL A 17 21.72 -11.56 -21.29
C VAL A 17 20.33 -10.93 -21.11
N ALA A 18 19.43 -11.13 -22.06
CA ALA A 18 18.10 -10.51 -22.05
C ALA A 18 17.21 -11.02 -20.92
N VAL A 19 17.22 -12.33 -20.62
CA VAL A 19 16.37 -12.92 -19.58
C VAL A 19 16.67 -12.31 -18.20
N PRO A 20 17.91 -12.30 -17.68
CA PRO A 20 18.18 -11.69 -16.38
C PRO A 20 17.93 -10.18 -16.38
N LEU A 21 18.17 -9.49 -17.50
CA LEU A 21 17.88 -8.05 -17.62
C LEU A 21 16.39 -7.77 -17.48
N PHE A 22 15.51 -8.52 -18.15
CA PHE A 22 14.07 -8.34 -18.05
C PHE A 22 13.55 -8.72 -16.66
N ILE A 23 14.04 -9.79 -16.05
CA ILE A 23 13.67 -10.16 -14.68
C ILE A 23 14.00 -9.01 -13.72
N LEU A 24 15.18 -8.42 -13.83
CA LEU A 24 15.61 -7.31 -12.99
C LEU A 24 14.75 -6.06 -13.24
N MET A 25 14.45 -5.76 -14.49
CA MET A 25 13.60 -4.62 -14.86
C MET A 25 12.19 -4.77 -14.27
N PHE A 26 11.55 -5.93 -14.42
CA PHE A 26 10.23 -6.18 -13.86
C PHE A 26 10.23 -6.18 -12.33
N ALA A 27 11.28 -6.69 -11.71
CA ALA A 27 11.44 -6.64 -10.25
C ALA A 27 11.49 -5.19 -9.73
N ILE A 28 12.20 -4.30 -10.42
CA ILE A 28 12.28 -2.87 -10.06
C ILE A 28 10.90 -2.21 -10.19
N PHE A 29 10.16 -2.48 -11.28
CA PHE A 29 8.81 -1.92 -11.45
C PHE A 29 7.85 -2.41 -10.37
N ASP A 30 7.90 -3.67 -10.01
CA ASP A 30 7.02 -4.27 -9.03
C ASP A 30 7.30 -3.72 -7.61
N LEU A 31 8.58 -3.59 -7.24
CA LEU A 31 8.98 -2.92 -6.00
C LEU A 31 8.61 -1.42 -5.99
N GLY A 32 8.71 -0.74 -7.14
CA GLY A 32 8.27 0.64 -7.29
C GLY A 32 6.78 0.81 -7.01
N ARG A 33 5.94 -0.07 -7.56
CA ARG A 33 4.50 -0.10 -7.25
C ARG A 33 4.25 -0.30 -5.76
N TYR A 34 4.92 -1.26 -5.15
CA TYR A 34 4.82 -1.51 -3.71
C TYR A 34 5.20 -0.28 -2.88
N ALA A 35 6.33 0.36 -3.18
CA ALA A 35 6.81 1.54 -2.47
C ALA A 35 5.82 2.71 -2.55
N ILE A 36 5.25 2.98 -3.73
CA ILE A 36 4.24 4.03 -3.94
C ILE A 36 2.95 3.68 -3.16
N THR A 37 2.53 2.42 -3.18
CA THR A 37 1.38 1.94 -2.41
C THR A 37 1.59 2.17 -0.91
N MET A 38 2.76 1.82 -0.37
CA MET A 38 3.09 2.04 1.04
C MET A 38 3.10 3.52 1.43
N GLN A 39 3.63 4.40 0.58
CA GLN A 39 3.60 5.85 0.83
C GLN A 39 2.17 6.39 0.81
N SER A 40 1.36 5.95 -0.15
CA SER A 40 -0.05 6.34 -0.26
C SER A 40 -0.87 5.86 0.93
N LEU A 41 -0.61 4.65 1.44
CA LEU A 41 -1.25 4.13 2.66
C LEU A 41 -0.86 4.93 3.91
N ARG A 42 0.40 5.34 4.03
CA ARG A 42 0.84 6.24 5.13
C ARG A 42 0.14 7.59 5.07
N THR A 43 0.00 8.16 3.86
CA THR A 43 -0.72 9.42 3.66
C THR A 43 -2.19 9.27 4.06
N LEU A 44 -2.83 8.17 3.67
CA LEU A 44 -4.22 7.88 4.02
C LEU A 44 -4.39 7.66 5.53
N ALA A 45 -3.50 6.91 6.18
CA ALA A 45 -3.51 6.71 7.64
C ALA A 45 -3.37 8.04 8.40
N ASN A 46 -2.46 8.92 7.96
CA ASN A 46 -2.27 10.25 8.54
C ASN A 46 -3.49 11.16 8.36
N ALA A 47 -4.14 11.11 7.19
CA ALA A 47 -5.38 11.85 6.95
C ALA A 47 -6.53 11.35 7.83
N GLY A 48 -6.64 10.02 7.98
CA GLY A 48 -7.59 9.39 8.90
C GLY A 48 -7.35 9.79 10.35
N ALA A 49 -6.09 9.83 10.76
CA ALA A 49 -5.69 10.28 12.09
C ALA A 49 -6.13 11.72 12.38
N ARG A 50 -5.92 12.63 11.42
CA ARG A 50 -6.39 14.03 11.53
C ARG A 50 -7.92 14.10 11.58
N ALA A 51 -8.62 13.33 10.75
CA ALA A 51 -10.08 13.33 10.73
C ALA A 51 -10.65 12.88 12.08
N ILE A 52 -10.09 11.86 12.70
CA ILE A 52 -10.48 11.42 14.05
C ILE A 52 -10.23 12.47 15.11
N MET A 53 -9.07 13.12 15.09
CA MET A 53 -8.76 14.17 16.05
C MET A 53 -9.76 15.31 16.00
N ILE A 54 -10.17 15.70 14.79
CA ILE A 54 -11.11 16.83 14.60
C ILE A 54 -12.55 16.40 14.91
N ASN A 55 -13.00 15.28 14.36
CA ASN A 55 -14.43 14.94 14.37
C ASN A 55 -14.86 14.18 15.64
N CYS A 56 -13.94 13.46 16.29
CA CYS A 56 -14.27 12.65 17.44
C CYS A 56 -13.57 13.13 18.72
N TYR A 57 -12.24 13.18 18.72
CA TYR A 57 -11.47 13.47 19.94
C TYR A 57 -11.71 14.89 20.47
N THR A 58 -11.67 15.91 19.62
CA THR A 58 -11.91 17.30 20.02
C THR A 58 -13.30 17.48 20.60
N ASN A 59 -14.32 16.86 20.00
CA ASN A 59 -15.70 16.93 20.51
C ASN A 59 -15.83 16.25 21.88
N ALA A 60 -15.22 15.06 22.07
CA ALA A 60 -15.22 14.36 23.35
C ALA A 60 -14.48 15.18 24.44
N ALA A 61 -13.38 15.81 24.11
CA ALA A 61 -12.61 16.66 25.01
C ALA A 61 -13.39 17.90 25.46
N ILE A 62 -14.11 18.54 24.53
CA ILE A 62 -14.98 19.71 24.84
C ILE A 62 -16.12 19.30 25.77
N GLN A 63 -16.73 18.13 25.55
CA GLN A 63 -17.82 17.61 26.33
C GLN A 63 -17.37 16.92 27.64
N LYS A 64 -16.05 16.81 27.88
CA LYS A 64 -15.45 16.08 29.00
C LYS A 64 -15.92 14.62 29.10
N THR A 65 -16.14 13.98 27.95
CA THR A 65 -16.53 12.58 27.84
C THR A 65 -15.38 11.73 27.34
N THR A 66 -15.41 10.44 27.63
CA THR A 66 -14.42 9.50 27.08
C THR A 66 -14.62 9.39 25.56
N PRO A 67 -13.58 9.60 24.74
CA PRO A 67 -13.69 9.48 23.29
C PRO A 67 -13.98 8.02 22.89
N ALA A 68 -15.05 7.82 22.13
CA ALA A 68 -15.43 6.51 21.56
C ALA A 68 -15.21 6.54 20.04
N CYS A 69 -13.96 6.68 19.62
CA CYS A 69 -13.58 6.82 18.21
C CYS A 69 -13.23 5.44 17.63
N SER A 70 -14.07 4.93 16.76
CA SER A 70 -13.86 3.63 16.11
C SER A 70 -14.38 3.64 14.67
N GLY A 71 -13.92 2.67 13.87
CA GLY A 71 -14.40 2.48 12.50
C GLY A 71 -13.60 3.27 11.47
N ASP A 72 -14.26 3.66 10.39
CA ASP A 72 -13.64 4.37 9.27
C ASP A 72 -13.75 5.90 9.47
N PRO A 73 -12.63 6.60 9.70
CA PRO A 73 -12.63 8.05 9.89
C PRO A 73 -12.91 8.84 8.60
N LEU A 74 -12.77 8.20 7.43
CA LEU A 74 -13.09 8.78 6.12
C LEU A 74 -14.07 7.84 5.40
N PRO A 75 -15.37 7.87 5.73
CA PRO A 75 -16.33 6.88 5.25
C PRO A 75 -16.63 7.01 3.75
N SER A 76 -16.25 8.11 3.11
CA SER A 76 -16.45 8.34 1.68
C SER A 76 -15.22 7.91 0.88
N ASP A 77 -15.41 7.05 -0.12
CA ASP A 77 -14.36 6.69 -1.08
C ASP A 77 -13.84 7.91 -1.85
N ALA A 78 -14.70 8.88 -2.14
CA ALA A 78 -14.28 10.12 -2.76
C ALA A 78 -13.29 10.92 -1.89
N ALA A 79 -13.49 10.95 -0.57
CA ALA A 79 -12.57 11.61 0.35
C ALA A 79 -11.23 10.85 0.44
N LYS A 80 -11.26 9.53 0.47
CA LYS A 80 -10.03 8.69 0.44
C LYS A 80 -9.28 8.86 -0.88
N GLN A 81 -10.00 8.88 -2.00
CA GLN A 81 -9.43 9.07 -3.33
C GLN A 81 -8.81 10.46 -3.51
N ALA A 82 -9.38 11.49 -2.93
CA ALA A 82 -8.79 12.84 -2.93
C ALA A 82 -7.45 12.90 -2.20
N VAL A 83 -7.29 12.09 -1.14
CA VAL A 83 -6.06 12.02 -0.34
C VAL A 83 -5.02 11.11 -0.97
N ALA A 84 -5.43 9.97 -1.50
CA ALA A 84 -4.54 8.92 -2.00
C ALA A 84 -5.10 8.29 -3.30
N PRO A 85 -5.11 9.04 -4.42
CA PRO A 85 -5.71 8.60 -5.68
C PRO A 85 -5.05 7.33 -6.24
N PHE A 86 -3.77 7.15 -5.98
CA PHE A 86 -3.02 5.99 -6.47
C PHE A 86 -3.57 4.65 -5.95
N LEU A 87 -4.13 4.61 -4.74
CA LEU A 87 -4.68 3.40 -4.14
C LEU A 87 -5.92 2.86 -4.87
N TYR A 88 -6.58 3.68 -5.67
CA TYR A 88 -7.76 3.31 -6.46
C TYR A 88 -7.43 2.87 -7.89
N ASN A 89 -6.15 2.92 -8.28
CA ASN A 89 -5.73 2.46 -9.60
C ASN A 89 -5.95 0.95 -9.74
N GLY A 90 -6.45 0.54 -10.91
CA GLY A 90 -6.73 -0.87 -11.19
C GLY A 90 -7.96 -1.44 -10.48
N GLY A 91 -8.89 -0.59 -10.03
CA GLY A 91 -10.13 -1.03 -9.36
C GLY A 91 -9.92 -1.51 -7.93
N LEU A 92 -8.77 -1.20 -7.33
CA LEU A 92 -8.47 -1.51 -5.94
C LEU A 92 -9.17 -0.51 -5.01
N THR A 93 -9.56 -0.97 -3.81
CA THR A 93 -10.16 -0.14 -2.77
C THR A 93 -9.38 -0.28 -1.46
N PRO A 94 -8.83 0.81 -0.91
CA PRO A 94 -8.15 0.77 0.37
C PRO A 94 -9.17 0.71 1.52
N THR A 95 -8.78 0.06 2.60
CA THR A 95 -9.53 0.09 3.84
C THR A 95 -8.82 0.98 4.86
N LEU A 96 -9.61 1.72 5.65
CA LEU A 96 -9.12 2.56 6.73
C LEU A 96 -9.91 2.19 7.99
N ASN A 97 -9.21 1.83 9.05
CA ASN A 97 -9.86 1.36 10.27
C ASN A 97 -9.18 1.87 11.53
N VAL A 98 -10.01 2.14 12.53
CA VAL A 98 -9.62 2.42 13.91
C VAL A 98 -10.23 1.34 14.80
N PRO A 99 -9.45 0.67 15.65
CA PRO A 99 -9.96 -0.37 16.52
C PRO A 99 -11.00 0.18 17.51
N ALA A 100 -11.96 -0.67 17.86
CA ALA A 100 -13.04 -0.29 18.79
C ALA A 100 -12.56 -0.06 20.23
N THR A 101 -11.41 -0.62 20.60
CA THR A 101 -10.81 -0.42 21.93
C THR A 101 -10.00 0.87 21.94
N VAL A 102 -10.47 1.84 22.73
CA VAL A 102 -9.75 3.11 22.94
C VAL A 102 -8.57 2.81 23.87
N THR A 103 -7.40 2.63 23.26
CA THR A 103 -6.12 2.50 23.99
C THR A 103 -5.25 3.69 23.62
N SER A 104 -4.53 4.22 24.62
CA SER A 104 -3.48 5.20 24.32
C SER A 104 -2.18 4.43 24.00
N PRO A 105 -1.54 4.64 22.84
CA PRO A 105 -1.92 5.53 21.74
C PRO A 105 -3.05 4.96 20.85
N LEU A 106 -3.88 5.83 20.29
CA LEU A 106 -4.86 5.47 19.27
C LEU A 106 -4.18 5.15 17.95
N THR A 107 -4.40 3.97 17.41
CA THR A 107 -3.77 3.53 16.16
C THR A 107 -4.77 3.55 15.01
N VAL A 108 -4.45 4.28 13.95
CA VAL A 108 -5.21 4.29 12.69
C VAL A 108 -4.46 3.46 11.66
N THR A 109 -5.11 2.45 11.11
CA THR A 109 -4.51 1.53 10.13
C THR A 109 -5.17 1.69 8.77
N ALA A 110 -4.36 1.94 7.75
CA ALA A 110 -4.76 1.88 6.34
C ALA A 110 -4.19 0.61 5.71
N SER A 111 -4.97 -0.13 4.92
CA SER A 111 -4.51 -1.32 4.23
C SER A 111 -5.09 -1.44 2.82
N GLN A 112 -4.38 -2.18 1.98
CA GLN A 112 -4.77 -2.48 0.59
C GLN A 112 -4.91 -4.00 0.42
N PRO A 113 -6.03 -4.59 0.83
CA PRO A 113 -6.16 -6.05 0.93
C PRO A 113 -6.03 -6.78 -0.40
N ASN A 114 -6.41 -6.14 -1.50
CA ASN A 114 -6.40 -6.74 -2.84
C ASN A 114 -5.12 -6.46 -3.64
N PHE A 115 -4.12 -5.84 -3.01
CA PHE A 115 -2.84 -5.62 -3.66
C PHE A 115 -2.02 -6.92 -3.68
N THR A 116 -1.53 -7.28 -4.86
CA THR A 116 -0.63 -8.42 -5.07
C THR A 116 0.58 -8.01 -5.89
N MET A 117 1.72 -8.62 -5.58
CA MET A 117 2.93 -8.50 -6.39
C MET A 117 2.75 -9.29 -7.68
N LEU A 118 3.28 -8.76 -8.79
CA LEU A 118 3.21 -9.41 -10.11
C LEU A 118 4.26 -10.49 -10.27
N MET A 119 5.44 -10.28 -9.68
CA MET A 119 6.56 -11.22 -9.77
C MET A 119 6.46 -12.30 -8.71
N PRO A 120 6.46 -13.58 -9.09
CA PRO A 120 6.35 -14.70 -8.14
C PRO A 120 7.56 -14.86 -7.22
N ILE A 121 8.66 -14.17 -7.51
CA ILE A 121 9.89 -14.20 -6.70
C ILE A 121 9.70 -13.66 -5.28
N TRP A 122 8.69 -12.82 -5.04
CA TRP A 122 8.38 -12.23 -3.74
C TRP A 122 7.48 -13.13 -2.88
N GLY A 123 6.91 -14.20 -3.45
CA GLY A 123 5.88 -14.99 -2.78
C GLY A 123 4.69 -14.11 -2.37
N THR A 124 4.18 -14.32 -1.16
CA THR A 124 3.04 -13.56 -0.62
C THR A 124 3.44 -12.52 0.45
N ALA A 125 4.71 -12.41 0.77
CA ALA A 125 5.20 -11.59 1.89
C ALA A 125 4.93 -10.08 1.73
N LEU A 126 4.85 -9.60 0.49
CA LEU A 126 4.59 -8.19 0.16
C LEU A 126 3.15 -7.94 -0.32
N ASN A 127 2.29 -8.95 -0.27
CA ASN A 127 0.88 -8.80 -0.60
C ASN A 127 0.10 -8.12 0.54
N ALA A 128 -1.01 -7.48 0.20
CA ALA A 128 -1.88 -6.79 1.14
C ALA A 128 -1.15 -5.85 2.11
N PRO A 129 -0.37 -4.87 1.60
CA PRO A 129 0.39 -3.96 2.43
C PRO A 129 -0.52 -3.13 3.34
N SER A 130 0.00 -2.82 4.52
CA SER A 130 -0.68 -1.96 5.50
C SER A 130 0.28 -0.95 6.12
N ALA A 131 -0.26 0.20 6.51
CA ALA A 131 0.47 1.24 7.22
C ALA A 131 -0.38 1.76 8.37
N SER A 132 0.24 2.02 9.51
CA SER A 132 -0.44 2.55 10.69
C SER A 132 0.20 3.84 11.18
N THR A 133 -0.62 4.69 11.79
CA THR A 133 -0.20 5.92 12.47
C THR A 133 -0.77 5.90 13.86
N SER A 134 0.08 6.15 14.87
CA SER A 134 -0.30 6.21 16.27
C SER A 134 -0.38 7.65 16.75
N ILE A 135 -1.46 7.97 17.45
CA ILE A 135 -1.72 9.30 18.04
C ILE A 135 -1.70 9.12 19.55
N PRO A 136 -0.72 9.70 20.26
CA PRO A 136 -0.76 9.78 21.72
C PRO A 136 -1.81 10.80 22.17
N PHE A 137 -2.57 10.47 23.22
CA PHE A 137 -3.54 11.37 23.87
C PHE A 137 -3.61 11.12 25.38
#